data_f018418afa2070bbb7ed66e66a631e9b
#
_entry.id   f018418afa2070bbb7ed66e66a631e9b
#
_cell.length_a   1.000
_cell.length_b   1.000
_cell.length_c   1.000
_cell.angle_alpha   90.00
_cell.angle_beta   90.00
_cell.angle_gamma   90.00
#
_symmetry.space_group_name_H-M   'P 1'
#
loop_
_entity.id
_entity.type
_entity.pdbx_description
1 polymer ?
#
loop_
_entity_poly.entity_id
_entity_poly.type
_entity_poly.pdbx_seq_one_letter_code
_entity_poly.pdbx_strand_id
1 'polypeptide(L)'
;MRKYFFITLLFSLSYSQLDNTETISKTGTTSAQFLKIGADARGSSMGNAFTAMSGGISSMYWNPAGMTSIRKFEAVFLNSDWIAGITYNYTAVGLNLGQAGIIGLSMTSLSTPEDLVRTVEKPNGTGEYFDANDLALNLSYARRLTNKFSLGANVKYISQSIWQSNANTIAADLGALFVTPFNNIRLGASLSNYGADMQMLGRSQKFSVDPDPNNQGNVEFVNAMYETDKFPLPLIFRVGLSGEIINSDKNRLSFAIDALHPNDNLEWVNIGMEYAAMNMFFLRTGMSTLFREDTEEGLTLGTGLNYRLAGTSTQIKLDYSYAAFGRLKNVQRLSIGVHF
;
A
#
# COMPACT_ATOMS: atom_id res chain seq x y z
N MET A 1 -19.73 -28.65 -26.45
CA MET A 1 -20.76 -27.60 -26.39
C MET A 1 -21.21 -27.22 -24.96
N ARG A 2 -21.21 -28.09 -23.97
CA ARG A 2 -21.73 -27.80 -22.61
C ARG A 2 -20.79 -26.91 -21.74
N LYS A 3 -19.50 -26.81 -22.06
CA LYS A 3 -18.50 -26.05 -21.28
C LYS A 3 -18.49 -24.53 -21.62
N TYR A 4 -18.95 -24.14 -22.78
CA TYR A 4 -18.98 -22.71 -23.17
C TYR A 4 -20.29 -22.00 -22.78
N PHE A 5 -21.32 -22.73 -22.43
CA PHE A 5 -22.59 -22.16 -21.99
C PHE A 5 -22.53 -21.54 -20.59
N PHE A 6 -21.62 -22.04 -19.71
CA PHE A 6 -21.43 -21.49 -18.38
C PHE A 6 -20.63 -20.19 -18.35
N ILE A 7 -19.71 -20.00 -19.29
CA ILE A 7 -18.89 -18.77 -19.38
C ILE A 7 -19.74 -17.60 -19.92
N THR A 8 -20.60 -17.85 -20.88
CA THR A 8 -21.52 -16.84 -21.42
C THR A 8 -22.60 -16.42 -20.41
N LEU A 9 -23.05 -17.33 -19.55
CA LEU A 9 -24.05 -17.02 -18.53
C LEU A 9 -23.46 -16.15 -17.39
N LEU A 10 -22.20 -16.32 -17.04
CA LEU A 10 -21.50 -15.46 -16.06
C LEU A 10 -21.27 -14.04 -16.61
N PHE A 11 -21.02 -13.90 -17.90
CA PHE A 11 -20.86 -12.58 -18.53
C PHE A 11 -22.20 -11.83 -18.69
N SER A 12 -23.31 -12.51 -18.88
CA SER A 12 -24.62 -11.87 -19.00
C SER A 12 -25.20 -11.41 -17.66
N LEU A 13 -24.82 -12.04 -16.54
CA LEU A 13 -25.22 -11.62 -15.20
C LEU A 13 -24.47 -10.36 -14.73
N SER A 14 -23.30 -10.09 -15.27
CA SER A 14 -22.51 -8.89 -14.93
C SER A 14 -23.02 -7.61 -15.59
N TYR A 15 -23.77 -7.70 -16.68
CA TYR A 15 -24.30 -6.53 -17.40
C TYR A 15 -25.60 -5.97 -16.82
N SER A 16 -26.29 -6.69 -15.95
CA SER A 16 -27.61 -6.28 -15.44
C SER A 16 -27.56 -5.46 -14.14
N GLN A 17 -26.37 -5.16 -13.60
CA GLN A 17 -26.21 -4.40 -12.35
C GLN A 17 -25.44 -3.08 -12.50
N LEU A 18 -25.27 -2.58 -13.71
CA LEU A 18 -24.83 -1.20 -13.94
C LEU A 18 -26.06 -0.27 -13.88
N ASP A 19 -26.71 -0.23 -12.72
CA ASP A 19 -27.60 0.88 -12.40
C ASP A 19 -26.76 2.14 -12.26
N ASN A 20 -27.07 3.16 -13.06
CA ASN A 20 -26.54 4.52 -13.01
C ASN A 20 -26.98 5.23 -11.71
N THR A 21 -26.63 4.70 -10.56
CA THR A 21 -26.60 5.49 -9.34
C THR A 21 -25.32 6.30 -9.40
N GLU A 22 -25.42 7.62 -9.50
CA GLU A 22 -24.30 8.52 -9.31
C GLU A 22 -23.67 8.20 -7.95
N THR A 23 -22.63 7.36 -7.97
CA THR A 23 -21.91 7.00 -6.75
C THR A 23 -21.02 8.17 -6.36
N ILE A 24 -21.38 8.83 -5.28
CA ILE A 24 -20.60 9.97 -4.76
C ILE A 24 -19.25 9.44 -4.28
N SER A 25 -18.19 9.86 -4.95
CA SER A 25 -16.83 9.62 -4.48
C SER A 25 -16.57 10.38 -3.17
N LYS A 26 -16.00 9.69 -2.18
CA LYS A 26 -15.57 10.27 -0.91
C LYS A 26 -14.08 10.63 -0.91
N THR A 27 -13.52 10.91 -2.09
CA THR A 27 -12.11 11.26 -2.26
C THR A 27 -11.74 12.45 -1.38
N GLY A 28 -10.60 12.36 -0.67
CA GLY A 28 -10.13 13.41 0.22
C GLY A 28 -10.74 13.41 1.62
N THR A 29 -11.53 12.40 2.01
CA THR A 29 -12.19 12.33 3.31
C THR A 29 -11.49 11.42 4.33
N THR A 30 -10.28 10.92 4.02
CA THR A 30 -9.48 10.09 4.92
C THR A 30 -8.09 10.65 5.13
N SER A 31 -7.51 10.38 6.31
CA SER A 31 -6.12 10.70 6.68
C SER A 31 -5.16 9.65 6.10
N ALA A 32 -3.86 9.85 6.29
CA ALA A 32 -2.80 8.86 6.04
C ALA A 32 -2.86 8.19 4.65
N GLN A 33 -3.12 8.97 3.60
CA GLN A 33 -3.24 8.50 2.22
C GLN A 33 -1.97 7.78 1.71
N PHE A 34 -0.81 8.06 2.30
CA PHE A 34 0.45 7.39 1.97
C PHE A 34 0.40 5.87 2.20
N LEU A 35 -0.50 5.38 3.04
CA LEU A 35 -0.74 3.95 3.26
C LEU A 35 -1.32 3.21 2.05
N LYS A 36 -1.78 3.94 1.02
CA LYS A 36 -2.27 3.36 -0.24
C LYS A 36 -1.19 3.23 -1.31
N ILE A 37 -0.01 3.80 -1.10
CA ILE A 37 1.11 3.73 -2.03
C ILE A 37 1.73 2.34 -1.96
N GLY A 38 1.81 1.65 -3.10
CA GLY A 38 2.37 0.29 -3.18
C GLY A 38 3.81 0.20 -2.66
N ALA A 39 4.04 -0.72 -1.73
CA ALA A 39 5.25 -0.82 -0.91
C ALA A 39 6.35 -1.71 -1.50
N ASP A 40 6.17 -2.27 -2.69
CA ASP A 40 7.25 -2.99 -3.37
C ASP A 40 7.22 -2.79 -4.89
N ALA A 41 8.37 -2.94 -5.53
CA ALA A 41 8.47 -2.79 -6.98
C ALA A 41 7.82 -3.97 -7.73
N ARG A 42 7.85 -5.17 -7.16
CA ARG A 42 7.24 -6.36 -7.77
C ARG A 42 5.72 -6.23 -7.86
N GLY A 43 5.03 -5.97 -6.73
CA GLY A 43 3.56 -5.83 -6.72
C GLY A 43 3.10 -4.60 -7.49
N SER A 44 3.84 -3.49 -7.40
CA SER A 44 3.53 -2.27 -8.16
C SER A 44 3.66 -2.47 -9.67
N SER A 45 4.63 -3.26 -10.14
CA SER A 45 4.78 -3.58 -11.56
C SER A 45 3.71 -4.53 -12.10
N MET A 46 2.95 -5.18 -11.23
CA MET A 46 1.82 -6.04 -11.55
C MET A 46 0.46 -5.31 -11.38
N GLY A 47 0.43 -3.99 -11.55
CA GLY A 47 -0.79 -3.20 -11.40
C GLY A 47 -1.34 -3.18 -9.97
N ASN A 48 -0.53 -3.40 -8.96
CA ASN A 48 -0.95 -3.56 -7.56
C ASN A 48 -1.87 -4.78 -7.31
N ALA A 49 -1.90 -5.76 -8.22
CA ALA A 49 -2.63 -7.03 -8.06
C ALA A 49 -1.74 -8.05 -7.34
N PHE A 50 -1.76 -8.05 -6.01
CA PHE A 50 -0.82 -8.86 -5.22
C PHE A 50 -1.44 -9.55 -3.99
N THR A 51 -2.73 -9.39 -3.73
CA THR A 51 -3.43 -9.89 -2.54
C THR A 51 -3.39 -11.42 -2.41
N ALA A 52 -3.47 -12.14 -3.53
CA ALA A 52 -3.39 -13.59 -3.57
C ALA A 52 -1.99 -14.12 -3.94
N MET A 53 -1.02 -13.23 -4.23
CA MET A 53 0.34 -13.62 -4.56
C MET A 53 1.15 -13.96 -3.30
N SER A 54 2.01 -14.98 -3.40
CA SER A 54 3.02 -15.25 -2.37
C SER A 54 4.28 -14.47 -2.73
N GLY A 55 4.65 -13.49 -1.93
CA GLY A 55 5.73 -12.57 -2.27
C GLY A 55 6.82 -12.42 -1.23
N GLY A 56 6.91 -13.33 -0.26
CA GLY A 56 7.86 -13.18 0.83
C GLY A 56 7.48 -12.02 1.76
N ILE A 57 8.49 -11.25 2.22
CA ILE A 57 8.27 -10.17 3.19
C ILE A 57 7.44 -9.01 2.61
N SER A 58 7.51 -8.75 1.30
CA SER A 58 6.71 -7.71 0.64
C SER A 58 5.20 -7.95 0.74
N SER A 59 4.78 -9.20 0.91
CA SER A 59 3.36 -9.54 1.13
C SER A 59 2.75 -8.88 2.37
N MET A 60 3.58 -8.50 3.35
CA MET A 60 3.17 -7.82 4.58
C MET A 60 2.30 -6.59 4.33
N TYR A 61 2.58 -5.85 3.26
CA TYR A 61 1.81 -4.69 2.85
C TYR A 61 0.47 -5.08 2.19
N TRP A 62 0.48 -6.07 1.28
CA TRP A 62 -0.68 -6.43 0.46
C TRP A 62 -1.66 -7.36 1.19
N ASN A 63 -1.11 -8.42 1.77
CA ASN A 63 -1.83 -9.46 2.51
C ASN A 63 -0.85 -10.14 3.46
N PRO A 64 -0.90 -9.91 4.77
CA PRO A 64 0.09 -10.45 5.71
C PRO A 64 0.14 -11.99 5.72
N ALA A 65 -0.92 -12.70 5.31
CA ALA A 65 -0.89 -14.15 5.19
C ALA A 65 0.11 -14.66 4.15
N GLY A 66 0.46 -13.84 3.15
CA GLY A 66 1.44 -14.17 2.12
C GLY A 66 2.88 -14.28 2.64
N MET A 67 3.19 -13.72 3.82
CA MET A 67 4.47 -13.88 4.50
C MET A 67 4.81 -15.35 4.80
N THR A 68 3.81 -16.24 4.86
CA THR A 68 4.02 -17.68 5.11
C THR A 68 4.87 -18.37 4.04
N SER A 69 5.27 -17.69 2.97
CA SER A 69 6.23 -18.13 1.96
C SER A 69 7.69 -17.90 2.36
N ILE A 70 7.99 -17.13 3.40
CA ILE A 70 9.35 -16.87 3.89
C ILE A 70 9.96 -18.18 4.41
N ARG A 71 11.14 -18.53 3.90
CA ARG A 71 11.82 -19.79 4.27
C ARG A 71 12.57 -19.68 5.59
N LYS A 72 13.45 -18.70 5.73
CA LYS A 72 14.21 -18.43 6.95
C LYS A 72 14.17 -16.95 7.31
N PHE A 73 14.84 -16.13 6.55
CA PHE A 73 14.94 -14.70 6.74
C PHE A 73 14.80 -14.00 5.40
N GLU A 74 14.08 -12.89 5.39
CA GLU A 74 13.99 -11.98 4.25
C GLU A 74 14.08 -10.53 4.73
N ALA A 75 14.75 -9.71 3.94
CA ALA A 75 14.78 -8.25 4.10
C ALA A 75 14.57 -7.60 2.74
N VAL A 76 13.87 -6.48 2.70
CA VAL A 76 13.67 -5.67 1.50
C VAL A 76 13.77 -4.20 1.84
N PHE A 77 14.36 -3.45 0.95
CA PHE A 77 14.36 -1.99 0.93
C PHE A 77 13.84 -1.52 -0.43
N LEU A 78 12.96 -0.53 -0.42
CA LEU A 78 12.44 0.16 -1.59
C LEU A 78 12.63 1.66 -1.43
N ASN A 79 13.09 2.30 -2.48
CA ASN A 79 13.08 3.75 -2.65
C ASN A 79 12.29 4.12 -3.90
N SER A 80 11.55 5.19 -3.82
CA SER A 80 10.78 5.74 -4.94
C SER A 80 10.75 7.25 -4.86
N ASP A 81 11.10 7.88 -5.97
CA ASP A 81 10.75 9.26 -6.22
C ASP A 81 9.27 9.30 -6.60
N TRP A 82 8.44 9.70 -5.62
CA TRP A 82 7.01 9.82 -5.81
C TRP A 82 6.67 11.10 -6.58
N ILE A 83 5.39 11.31 -6.86
CA ILE A 83 4.93 12.54 -7.53
C ILE A 83 5.35 13.80 -6.76
N ALA A 84 5.53 14.92 -7.44
CA ALA A 84 5.85 16.24 -6.88
C ALA A 84 7.16 16.32 -6.06
N GLY A 85 8.14 15.47 -6.33
CA GLY A 85 9.42 15.47 -5.62
C GLY A 85 9.36 14.88 -4.21
N ILE A 86 8.26 14.23 -3.85
CA ILE A 86 8.08 13.53 -2.58
C ILE A 86 8.89 12.23 -2.61
N THR A 87 9.60 11.94 -1.55
CA THR A 87 10.34 10.68 -1.40
C THR A 87 9.53 9.66 -0.61
N TYR A 88 9.38 8.46 -1.16
CA TYR A 88 8.73 7.33 -0.50
C TYR A 88 9.72 6.19 -0.29
N ASN A 89 9.85 5.73 0.94
CA ASN A 89 10.70 4.59 1.30
C ASN A 89 9.90 3.52 2.03
N TYR A 90 10.23 2.27 1.76
CA TYR A 90 9.71 1.12 2.48
C TYR A 90 10.84 0.16 2.82
N THR A 91 10.88 -0.27 4.08
CA THR A 91 11.83 -1.27 4.56
C THR A 91 11.09 -2.33 5.33
N ALA A 92 11.38 -3.60 5.08
CA ALA A 92 10.80 -4.69 5.83
C ALA A 92 11.80 -5.82 6.07
N VAL A 93 11.66 -6.47 7.23
CA VAL A 93 12.41 -7.67 7.60
C VAL A 93 11.47 -8.72 8.15
N GLY A 94 11.73 -9.98 7.85
CA GLY A 94 10.90 -11.10 8.28
C GLY A 94 11.72 -12.32 8.67
N LEU A 95 11.29 -13.00 9.72
CA LEU A 95 11.94 -14.19 10.27
C LEU A 95 10.93 -15.31 10.45
N ASN A 96 11.25 -16.46 9.89
CA ASN A 96 10.47 -17.68 10.05
C ASN A 96 10.93 -18.43 11.33
N LEU A 97 10.02 -18.57 12.29
CA LEU A 97 10.20 -19.26 13.56
C LEU A 97 9.75 -20.73 13.51
N GLY A 98 9.66 -21.31 12.31
CA GLY A 98 9.21 -22.69 12.11
C GLY A 98 7.73 -22.88 12.46
N GLN A 99 7.43 -23.80 13.36
CA GLN A 99 6.05 -24.09 13.77
C GLN A 99 5.37 -22.92 14.51
N ALA A 100 6.14 -22.02 15.09
CA ALA A 100 5.60 -20.85 15.77
C ALA A 100 5.05 -19.78 14.80
N GLY A 101 5.36 -19.89 13.50
CA GLY A 101 4.91 -18.94 12.49
C GLY A 101 6.02 -17.98 12.04
N ILE A 102 5.63 -16.87 11.44
CA ILE A 102 6.54 -15.88 10.87
C ILE A 102 6.24 -14.54 11.51
N ILE A 103 7.28 -13.85 11.94
CA ILE A 103 7.21 -12.48 12.43
C ILE A 103 7.87 -11.55 11.42
N GLY A 104 7.38 -10.31 11.33
CA GLY A 104 7.93 -9.29 10.47
C GLY A 104 7.82 -7.91 11.08
N LEU A 105 8.74 -7.05 10.70
CA LEU A 105 8.73 -5.62 11.00
C LEU A 105 8.85 -4.85 9.71
N SER A 106 8.12 -3.75 9.57
CA SER A 106 8.33 -2.82 8.47
C SER A 106 8.19 -1.37 8.89
N MET A 107 8.82 -0.52 8.11
CA MET A 107 8.75 0.93 8.20
C MET A 107 8.41 1.48 6.82
N THR A 108 7.40 2.32 6.76
CA THR A 108 7.05 3.13 5.59
C THR A 108 7.27 4.59 5.95
N SER A 109 7.97 5.34 5.13
CA SER A 109 8.12 6.78 5.29
C SER A 109 7.82 7.51 3.99
N LEU A 110 7.17 8.66 4.12
CA LEU A 110 6.94 9.60 3.02
C LEU A 110 7.36 10.96 3.52
N SER A 111 8.20 11.67 2.75
CA SER A 111 8.70 12.99 3.11
C SER A 111 8.65 13.94 1.92
N THR A 112 8.22 15.18 2.19
CA THR A 112 8.27 16.27 1.23
C THR A 112 9.60 17.00 1.31
N PRO A 113 10.04 17.68 0.22
CA PRO A 113 11.11 18.66 0.32
C PRO A 113 10.74 19.77 1.32
N GLU A 114 11.76 20.30 2.01
CA GLU A 114 11.60 21.51 2.82
C GLU A 114 11.21 22.71 1.94
N ASP A 115 10.27 23.54 2.39
CA ASP A 115 9.92 24.83 1.77
C ASP A 115 9.92 25.97 2.82
N LEU A 116 10.08 27.19 2.33
CA LEU A 116 10.12 28.38 3.17
C LEU A 116 8.72 28.72 3.72
N VAL A 117 8.67 29.03 5.00
CA VAL A 117 7.46 29.62 5.60
C VAL A 117 7.31 31.05 5.08
N ARG A 118 6.22 31.30 4.36
CA ARG A 118 5.89 32.61 3.79
C ARG A 118 4.64 33.18 4.46
N THR A 119 4.65 34.49 4.71
CA THR A 119 3.48 35.22 5.22
C THR A 119 3.14 36.38 4.28
N VAL A 120 1.97 36.97 4.46
CA VAL A 120 1.57 38.13 3.69
C VAL A 120 2.58 39.31 3.86
N GLU A 121 3.17 39.44 5.05
CA GLU A 121 4.16 40.47 5.36
C GLU A 121 5.56 40.10 4.86
N LYS A 122 5.87 38.83 4.72
CA LYS A 122 7.18 38.30 4.28
C LYS A 122 6.99 37.31 3.13
N PRO A 123 6.60 37.74 1.92
CA PRO A 123 6.31 36.84 0.80
C PRO A 123 7.53 36.10 0.26
N ASN A 124 8.74 36.61 0.53
CA ASN A 124 10.02 35.98 0.15
C ASN A 124 10.54 34.98 1.19
N GLY A 125 9.80 34.77 2.28
CA GLY A 125 10.13 33.86 3.36
C GLY A 125 10.43 34.55 4.68
N THR A 126 10.10 33.88 5.78
CA THR A 126 10.36 34.35 7.16
C THR A 126 11.78 34.00 7.64
N GLY A 127 12.48 33.10 6.92
CA GLY A 127 13.73 32.47 7.33
C GLY A 127 13.50 31.11 8.03
N GLU A 128 12.25 30.73 8.30
CA GLU A 128 11.89 29.39 8.79
C GLU A 128 11.56 28.47 7.62
N TYR A 129 11.76 27.18 7.82
CA TYR A 129 11.41 26.11 6.86
C TYR A 129 10.36 25.22 7.47
N PHE A 130 9.56 24.59 6.62
CA PHE A 130 8.61 23.53 6.99
C PHE A 130 8.71 22.35 6.05
N ASP A 131 8.36 21.20 6.56
CA ASP A 131 8.22 19.96 5.80
C ASP A 131 6.96 19.20 6.24
N ALA A 132 6.62 18.16 5.48
CA ALA A 132 5.61 17.20 5.87
C ALA A 132 6.21 15.79 5.82
N ASN A 133 6.00 15.04 6.90
CA ASN A 133 6.53 13.70 7.05
C ASN A 133 5.44 12.76 7.55
N ASP A 134 5.31 11.63 6.86
CA ASP A 134 4.44 10.53 7.24
C ASP A 134 5.28 9.30 7.59
N LEU A 135 4.92 8.59 8.64
CA LEU A 135 5.60 7.40 9.11
C LEU A 135 4.58 6.32 9.49
N ALA A 136 4.80 5.09 9.05
CA ALA A 136 4.11 3.93 9.58
C ALA A 136 5.14 2.87 10.02
N LEU A 137 5.04 2.44 11.28
CA LEU A 137 5.77 1.30 11.82
C LEU A 137 4.81 0.13 11.97
N ASN A 138 5.20 -1.04 11.51
CA ASN A 138 4.32 -2.18 11.44
C ASN A 138 4.98 -3.44 12.03
N LEU A 139 4.28 -4.11 12.93
CA LEU A 139 4.60 -5.44 13.45
C LEU A 139 3.62 -6.44 12.87
N SER A 140 4.13 -7.52 12.30
CA SER A 140 3.35 -8.54 11.61
C SER A 140 3.58 -9.92 12.17
N TYR A 141 2.51 -10.72 12.12
CA TYR A 141 2.55 -12.15 12.41
C TYR A 141 1.75 -12.91 11.36
N ALA A 142 2.32 -14.01 10.87
CA ALA A 142 1.63 -14.91 9.94
C ALA A 142 1.87 -16.36 10.30
N ARG A 143 0.86 -17.21 10.09
CA ARG A 143 0.96 -18.63 10.34
C ARG A 143 0.19 -19.44 9.30
N ARG A 144 0.81 -20.53 8.86
CA ARG A 144 0.13 -21.55 8.06
C ARG A 144 -0.64 -22.48 9.00
N LEU A 145 -1.97 -22.44 8.94
CA LEU A 145 -2.83 -23.26 9.80
C LEU A 145 -3.01 -24.67 9.25
N THR A 146 -3.08 -24.79 7.92
CA THR A 146 -3.11 -26.06 7.20
C THR A 146 -2.18 -25.97 5.99
N ASN A 147 -1.95 -27.08 5.28
CA ASN A 147 -1.15 -27.08 4.06
C ASN A 147 -1.69 -26.14 2.96
N LYS A 148 -2.95 -25.69 3.07
CA LYS A 148 -3.63 -24.88 2.07
C LYS A 148 -4.11 -23.54 2.59
N PHE A 149 -4.12 -23.32 3.89
CA PHE A 149 -4.70 -22.13 4.50
C PHE A 149 -3.72 -21.44 5.44
N SER A 150 -3.53 -20.14 5.21
CA SER A 150 -2.67 -19.26 6.00
C SER A 150 -3.47 -18.04 6.47
N LEU A 151 -3.15 -17.57 7.67
CA LEU A 151 -3.63 -16.31 8.22
C LEU A 151 -2.46 -15.42 8.57
N GLY A 152 -2.69 -14.12 8.53
CA GLY A 152 -1.74 -13.12 8.96
C GLY A 152 -2.45 -11.89 9.53
N ALA A 153 -1.74 -11.17 10.38
CA ALA A 153 -2.20 -9.93 10.98
C ALA A 153 -1.04 -8.94 11.12
N ASN A 154 -1.36 -7.67 11.05
CA ASN A 154 -0.46 -6.55 11.30
C ASN A 154 -1.02 -5.67 12.41
N VAL A 155 -0.13 -5.03 13.17
CA VAL A 155 -0.43 -3.88 14.02
C VAL A 155 0.48 -2.75 13.58
N LYS A 156 -0.10 -1.60 13.29
CA LYS A 156 0.59 -0.42 12.76
C LYS A 156 0.49 0.75 13.73
N TYR A 157 1.60 1.43 13.97
CA TYR A 157 1.62 2.79 14.49
C TYR A 157 1.80 3.74 13.31
N ILE A 158 0.92 4.72 13.20
CA ILE A 158 0.87 5.68 12.09
C ILE A 158 1.04 7.08 12.67
N SER A 159 1.93 7.87 12.09
CA SER A 159 2.21 9.25 12.47
C SER A 159 2.29 10.11 11.21
N GLN A 160 1.59 11.24 11.22
CA GLN A 160 1.71 12.29 10.22
C GLN A 160 2.11 13.58 10.91
N SER A 161 3.04 14.31 10.32
CA SER A 161 3.49 15.62 10.81
C SER A 161 3.54 16.62 9.66
N ILE A 162 3.07 17.82 9.92
CA ILE A 162 3.19 18.97 9.03
C ILE A 162 3.66 20.14 9.88
N TRP A 163 4.90 20.60 9.64
CA TRP A 163 5.54 21.66 10.40
C TRP A 163 5.45 21.42 11.92
N GLN A 164 4.62 22.20 12.65
CA GLN A 164 4.48 22.12 14.12
C GLN A 164 3.24 21.35 14.58
N SER A 165 2.57 20.64 13.68
CA SER A 165 1.35 19.86 13.95
C SER A 165 1.55 18.40 13.64
N ASN A 166 0.95 17.54 14.43
CA ASN A 166 1.03 16.09 14.23
C ASN A 166 -0.30 15.41 14.50
N ALA A 167 -0.46 14.22 13.91
CA ALA A 167 -1.55 13.29 14.17
C ALA A 167 -0.99 11.88 14.28
N ASN A 168 -1.49 11.10 15.23
CA ASN A 168 -1.04 9.73 15.45
C ASN A 168 -2.22 8.82 15.69
N THR A 169 -2.09 7.56 15.24
CA THR A 169 -3.09 6.53 15.51
C THR A 169 -2.49 5.13 15.45
N ILE A 170 -3.29 4.14 15.85
CA ILE A 170 -2.96 2.72 15.71
C ILE A 170 -3.98 2.07 14.79
N ALA A 171 -3.53 1.18 13.92
CA ALA A 171 -4.36 0.40 13.02
C ALA A 171 -3.97 -1.06 13.01
N ALA A 172 -4.87 -1.90 12.54
CA ALA A 172 -4.67 -3.32 12.33
C ALA A 172 -5.01 -3.71 10.90
N ASP A 173 -4.28 -4.72 10.39
CA ASP A 173 -4.65 -5.41 9.16
C ASP A 173 -4.89 -6.88 9.44
N LEU A 174 -5.74 -7.50 8.66
CA LEU A 174 -5.98 -8.93 8.65
C LEU A 174 -5.83 -9.47 7.25
N GLY A 175 -5.30 -10.68 7.13
CA GLY A 175 -5.13 -11.33 5.85
C GLY A 175 -5.35 -12.83 5.91
N ALA A 176 -5.90 -13.37 4.83
CA ALA A 176 -6.09 -14.80 4.62
C ALA A 176 -5.60 -15.18 3.22
N LEU A 177 -5.01 -16.36 3.11
CA LEU A 177 -4.58 -16.94 1.85
C LEU A 177 -4.96 -18.42 1.80
N PHE A 178 -5.68 -18.80 0.75
CA PHE A 178 -6.10 -20.19 0.51
C PHE A 178 -5.57 -20.69 -0.82
N VAL A 179 -4.87 -21.81 -0.80
CA VAL A 179 -4.41 -22.52 -2.01
C VAL A 179 -5.42 -23.58 -2.38
N THR A 180 -6.08 -23.41 -3.51
CA THR A 180 -7.11 -24.36 -3.96
C THR A 180 -6.48 -25.68 -4.42
N PRO A 181 -7.24 -26.79 -4.47
CA PRO A 181 -6.76 -28.03 -5.05
C PRO A 181 -6.64 -28.01 -6.58
N PHE A 182 -7.12 -26.93 -7.22
CA PHE A 182 -7.17 -26.80 -8.69
C PHE A 182 -5.98 -25.97 -9.18
N ASN A 183 -5.01 -26.59 -9.83
CA ASN A 183 -3.86 -25.94 -10.48
C ASN A 183 -3.15 -24.89 -9.63
N ASN A 184 -3.07 -25.07 -8.31
CA ASN A 184 -2.48 -24.11 -7.39
C ASN A 184 -3.04 -22.69 -7.49
N ILE A 185 -4.29 -22.54 -7.94
CA ILE A 185 -4.98 -21.26 -7.88
C ILE A 185 -5.07 -20.83 -6.41
N ARG A 186 -4.73 -19.58 -6.14
CA ARG A 186 -4.74 -18.99 -4.80
C ARG A 186 -5.84 -17.95 -4.71
N LEU A 187 -6.55 -17.98 -3.59
CA LEU A 187 -7.52 -16.97 -3.20
C LEU A 187 -6.95 -16.21 -2.01
N GLY A 188 -6.90 -14.90 -2.11
CA GLY A 188 -6.46 -14.00 -1.04
C GLY A 188 -7.59 -13.07 -0.63
N ALA A 189 -7.65 -12.78 0.65
CA ALA A 189 -8.49 -11.70 1.17
C ALA A 189 -7.69 -10.90 2.19
N SER A 190 -7.81 -9.59 2.18
CA SER A 190 -7.20 -8.73 3.19
C SER A 190 -8.08 -7.53 3.51
N LEU A 191 -8.06 -7.15 4.79
CA LEU A 191 -8.62 -5.92 5.30
C LEU A 191 -7.46 -5.11 5.87
N SER A 192 -7.23 -3.90 5.36
CA SER A 192 -6.07 -3.07 5.72
C SER A 192 -6.52 -1.74 6.31
N ASN A 193 -5.72 -1.24 7.28
CA ASN A 193 -5.88 0.07 7.90
C ASN A 193 -7.17 0.23 8.72
N TYR A 194 -7.59 -0.83 9.40
CA TYR A 194 -8.67 -0.73 10.39
C TYR A 194 -8.15 -0.10 11.67
N GLY A 195 -8.55 1.11 12.00
CA GLY A 195 -8.03 1.84 13.16
C GLY A 195 -8.88 3.03 13.56
N ALA A 196 -8.43 3.77 14.56
CA ALA A 196 -9.11 4.97 15.04
C ALA A 196 -8.84 6.15 14.09
N ASP A 197 -9.75 7.12 14.11
CA ASP A 197 -9.61 8.36 13.35
C ASP A 197 -8.39 9.16 13.81
N MET A 198 -7.82 9.93 12.90
CA MET A 198 -6.71 10.85 13.15
C MET A 198 -7.20 12.29 13.24
N GLN A 199 -6.60 13.04 14.14
CA GLN A 199 -6.82 14.48 14.29
C GLN A 199 -5.47 15.20 14.31
N MET A 200 -5.31 16.20 13.42
CA MET A 200 -4.09 17.00 13.37
C MET A 200 -4.15 18.09 14.44
N LEU A 201 -3.23 18.01 15.40
CA LEU A 201 -3.13 18.96 16.51
C LEU A 201 -1.70 19.47 16.63
N GLY A 202 -1.55 20.75 17.00
CA GLY A 202 -0.21 21.29 17.20
C GLY A 202 -0.19 22.76 17.57
N ARG A 203 1.04 23.27 17.62
CA ARG A 203 1.27 24.66 18.00
C ARG A 203 0.73 25.65 16.97
N SER A 204 0.69 25.27 15.71
CA SER A 204 0.21 26.13 14.61
C SER A 204 -1.28 26.48 14.71
N GLN A 205 -2.08 25.71 15.45
CA GLN A 205 -3.50 25.99 15.66
C GLN A 205 -3.76 26.91 16.86
N LYS A 206 -2.73 27.20 17.68
CA LYS A 206 -2.88 28.03 18.88
C LYS A 206 -2.81 29.52 18.51
N PHE A 207 -3.70 30.31 19.09
CA PHE A 207 -3.71 31.75 18.96
C PHE A 207 -4.18 32.38 20.28
N SER A 208 -3.93 33.67 20.43
CA SER A 208 -4.44 34.45 21.56
C SER A 208 -5.66 35.23 21.12
N VAL A 209 -6.69 35.24 21.92
CA VAL A 209 -7.93 35.95 21.66
C VAL A 209 -8.36 36.73 22.91
N ASP A 210 -8.86 37.96 22.72
CA ASP A 210 -9.54 38.70 23.77
C ASP A 210 -11.01 38.21 23.81
N PRO A 211 -11.48 37.60 24.89
CA PRO A 211 -12.83 37.08 24.98
C PRO A 211 -13.90 38.15 25.16
N ASP A 212 -13.52 39.38 25.59
CA ASP A 212 -14.44 40.52 25.76
C ASP A 212 -13.76 41.83 25.39
N PRO A 213 -13.61 42.15 24.10
CA PRO A 213 -12.92 43.34 23.63
C PRO A 213 -13.57 44.68 24.08
N ASN A 214 -14.80 44.64 24.58
CA ASN A 214 -15.54 45.84 25.00
C ASN A 214 -15.34 46.16 26.51
N ASN A 215 -14.69 45.28 27.26
CA ASN A 215 -14.52 45.43 28.72
C ASN A 215 -13.04 45.55 29.10
N GLN A 216 -12.54 46.75 29.26
CA GLN A 216 -11.15 47.01 29.68
C GLN A 216 -10.97 46.72 31.17
N GLY A 217 -9.89 46.03 31.53
CA GLY A 217 -9.48 45.79 32.91
C GLY A 217 -9.63 44.35 33.43
N ASN A 218 -9.97 43.41 32.56
CA ASN A 218 -9.97 41.97 32.83
C ASN A 218 -8.82 41.25 32.09
N VAL A 219 -8.88 39.96 31.90
CA VAL A 219 -7.88 39.20 31.13
C VAL A 219 -7.89 39.66 29.68
N GLU A 220 -6.81 40.34 29.24
CA GLU A 220 -6.71 40.87 27.88
C GLU A 220 -6.60 39.75 26.82
N PHE A 221 -5.96 38.62 27.14
CA PHE A 221 -5.76 37.53 26.21
C PHE A 221 -5.89 36.20 26.89
N VAL A 222 -6.66 35.29 26.27
CA VAL A 222 -6.69 33.85 26.58
C VAL A 222 -6.15 33.05 25.42
N ASN A 223 -5.49 31.92 25.73
CA ASN A 223 -5.05 31.00 24.71
C ASN A 223 -6.26 30.22 24.17
N ALA A 224 -6.48 30.33 22.87
CA ALA A 224 -7.46 29.55 22.12
C ALA A 224 -6.75 28.63 21.11
N MET A 225 -7.47 27.69 20.55
CA MET A 225 -6.97 26.78 19.55
C MET A 225 -8.07 26.50 18.53
N TYR A 226 -7.71 26.52 17.24
CA TYR A 226 -8.58 26.00 16.19
C TYR A 226 -8.72 24.49 16.38
N GLU A 227 -9.94 24.00 16.49
CA GLU A 227 -10.22 22.58 16.51
C GLU A 227 -10.28 22.06 15.08
N THR A 228 -9.47 21.05 14.79
CA THR A 228 -9.49 20.35 13.49
C THR A 228 -10.41 19.15 13.56
N ASP A 229 -10.99 18.78 12.44
CA ASP A 229 -11.83 17.59 12.33
C ASP A 229 -11.01 16.31 12.45
N LYS A 230 -11.71 15.23 12.81
CA LYS A 230 -11.18 13.86 12.81
C LYS A 230 -11.50 13.20 11.48
N PHE A 231 -10.50 12.53 10.91
CA PHE A 231 -10.62 11.81 9.65
C PHE A 231 -10.27 10.34 9.83
N PRO A 232 -11.07 9.41 9.30
CA PRO A 232 -10.78 7.98 9.35
C PRO A 232 -9.54 7.63 8.53
N LEU A 233 -8.97 6.46 8.79
CA LEU A 233 -7.92 5.88 7.96
C LEU A 233 -8.50 5.37 6.63
N PRO A 234 -7.66 5.22 5.58
CA PRO A 234 -8.07 4.68 4.30
C PRO A 234 -8.24 3.15 4.40
N LEU A 235 -9.36 2.73 4.95
CA LEU A 235 -9.73 1.31 5.08
C LEU A 235 -9.93 0.71 3.69
N ILE A 236 -9.26 -0.40 3.41
CA ILE A 236 -9.38 -1.09 2.12
C ILE A 236 -9.63 -2.58 2.35
N PHE A 237 -10.70 -3.07 1.80
CA PHE A 237 -10.95 -4.50 1.65
C PHE A 237 -10.49 -4.96 0.26
N ARG A 238 -9.71 -6.03 0.20
CA ARG A 238 -9.20 -6.61 -1.05
C ARG A 238 -9.55 -8.08 -1.13
N VAL A 239 -9.98 -8.51 -2.30
CA VAL A 239 -10.13 -9.93 -2.65
C VAL A 239 -9.33 -10.19 -3.91
N GLY A 240 -8.44 -11.16 -3.85
CA GLY A 240 -7.53 -11.48 -4.95
C GLY A 240 -7.62 -12.93 -5.38
N LEU A 241 -7.33 -13.14 -6.65
CA LEU A 241 -7.16 -14.44 -7.27
C LEU A 241 -5.83 -14.43 -8.02
N SER A 242 -5.00 -15.46 -7.82
CA SER A 242 -3.78 -15.65 -8.59
C SER A 242 -3.58 -17.10 -8.99
N GLY A 243 -2.82 -17.33 -10.04
CA GLY A 243 -2.51 -18.66 -10.53
C GLY A 243 -1.33 -18.70 -11.47
N GLU A 244 -0.96 -19.87 -11.89
CA GLU A 244 0.14 -20.13 -12.81
C GLU A 244 -0.41 -20.72 -14.10
N ILE A 245 -0.27 -19.99 -15.22
CA ILE A 245 -0.71 -20.42 -16.56
C ILE A 245 0.31 -21.41 -17.13
N ILE A 246 1.60 -21.09 -16.94
CA ILE A 246 2.73 -21.93 -17.32
C ILE A 246 3.55 -22.16 -16.05
N ASN A 247 3.85 -23.39 -15.76
CA ASN A 247 4.71 -23.76 -14.63
C ASN A 247 5.61 -24.93 -15.06
N SER A 248 6.83 -24.57 -15.47
CA SER A 248 7.91 -25.51 -15.80
C SER A 248 9.18 -25.12 -15.06
N ASP A 249 10.17 -26.00 -15.05
CA ASP A 249 11.44 -25.74 -14.36
C ASP A 249 12.16 -24.47 -14.84
N LYS A 250 11.99 -24.10 -16.12
CA LYS A 250 12.67 -22.97 -16.73
C LYS A 250 11.79 -21.74 -16.90
N ASN A 251 10.49 -21.92 -17.05
CA ASN A 251 9.57 -20.84 -17.41
C ASN A 251 8.32 -20.92 -16.52
N ARG A 252 7.95 -19.79 -15.94
CA ARG A 252 6.70 -19.63 -15.20
C ARG A 252 5.99 -18.37 -15.68
N LEU A 253 4.70 -18.51 -15.99
CA LEU A 253 3.81 -17.40 -16.28
C LEU A 253 2.70 -17.39 -15.24
N SER A 254 2.69 -16.37 -14.39
CA SER A 254 1.70 -16.17 -13.34
C SER A 254 0.79 -14.99 -13.69
N PHE A 255 -0.45 -15.05 -13.23
CA PHE A 255 -1.42 -13.96 -13.29
C PHE A 255 -1.96 -13.64 -11.91
N ALA A 256 -2.43 -12.42 -11.73
CA ALA A 256 -3.14 -11.97 -10.54
C ALA A 256 -4.27 -11.01 -10.92
N ILE A 257 -5.37 -11.09 -10.19
CA ILE A 257 -6.54 -10.20 -10.32
C ILE A 257 -7.00 -9.88 -8.91
N ASP A 258 -7.10 -8.60 -8.58
CA ASP A 258 -7.57 -8.11 -7.28
C ASP A 258 -8.76 -7.18 -7.48
N ALA A 259 -9.82 -7.38 -6.72
CA ALA A 259 -10.92 -6.44 -6.57
C ALA A 259 -10.75 -5.69 -5.24
N LEU A 260 -10.91 -4.38 -5.27
CA LEU A 260 -10.68 -3.49 -4.14
C LEU A 260 -11.93 -2.67 -3.83
N HIS A 261 -12.26 -2.61 -2.54
CA HIS A 261 -13.36 -1.81 -2.00
C HIS A 261 -12.80 -0.89 -0.89
N PRO A 262 -12.47 0.38 -1.20
CA PRO A 262 -12.03 1.36 -0.21
C PRO A 262 -13.21 2.07 0.44
N ASN A 263 -13.00 2.69 1.61
CA ASN A 263 -14.01 3.52 2.26
C ASN A 263 -14.10 4.95 1.72
N ASP A 264 -13.09 5.38 0.96
CA ASP A 264 -12.92 6.78 0.51
C ASP A 264 -12.96 6.95 -1.02
N ASN A 265 -13.26 5.89 -1.76
CA ASN A 265 -13.34 5.95 -3.23
C ASN A 265 -14.26 4.86 -3.78
N LEU A 266 -14.49 4.89 -5.09
CA LEU A 266 -15.18 3.83 -5.81
C LEU A 266 -14.34 2.55 -5.87
N GLU A 267 -14.99 1.42 -6.09
CA GLU A 267 -14.36 0.13 -6.29
C GLU A 267 -13.60 0.10 -7.62
N TRP A 268 -12.55 -0.69 -7.66
CA TRP A 268 -11.78 -0.94 -8.89
C TRP A 268 -11.19 -2.35 -8.90
N VAL A 269 -10.71 -2.72 -10.07
CA VAL A 269 -10.02 -3.98 -10.29
C VAL A 269 -8.58 -3.70 -10.73
N ASN A 270 -7.65 -4.48 -10.21
CA ASN A 270 -6.27 -4.51 -10.65
C ASN A 270 -5.96 -5.84 -11.33
N ILE A 271 -5.15 -5.83 -12.36
CA ILE A 271 -4.68 -7.05 -13.04
C ILE A 271 -3.17 -7.00 -13.22
N GLY A 272 -2.54 -8.16 -13.12
CA GLY A 272 -1.10 -8.27 -13.30
C GLY A 272 -0.66 -9.61 -13.87
N MET A 273 0.47 -9.60 -14.54
CA MET A 273 1.15 -10.79 -15.06
C MET A 273 2.64 -10.74 -14.77
N GLU A 274 3.21 -11.89 -14.43
CA GLU A 274 4.65 -12.07 -14.20
C GLU A 274 5.14 -13.27 -15.02
N TYR A 275 6.12 -13.03 -15.89
CA TYR A 275 6.88 -14.07 -16.56
C TYR A 275 8.25 -14.20 -15.89
N ALA A 276 8.58 -15.41 -15.45
CA ALA A 276 9.86 -15.75 -14.86
C ALA A 276 10.63 -16.71 -15.76
N ALA A 277 11.81 -16.30 -16.21
CA ALA A 277 12.75 -17.14 -16.95
C ALA A 277 13.82 -17.67 -15.99
N MET A 278 13.99 -18.99 -15.94
CA MET A 278 14.97 -19.71 -15.10
C MET A 278 14.88 -19.35 -13.59
N ASN A 279 13.74 -18.81 -13.13
CA ASN A 279 13.58 -18.23 -11.79
C ASN A 279 14.64 -17.16 -11.42
N MET A 280 15.28 -16.58 -12.42
CA MET A 280 16.32 -15.56 -12.29
C MET A 280 15.91 -14.22 -12.90
N PHE A 281 15.33 -14.21 -14.09
CA PHE A 281 14.88 -13.02 -14.77
C PHE A 281 13.35 -12.91 -14.75
N PHE A 282 12.83 -11.74 -14.43
CA PHE A 282 11.40 -11.49 -14.34
C PHE A 282 11.00 -10.32 -15.22
N LEU A 283 9.94 -10.50 -15.98
CA LEU A 283 9.24 -9.44 -16.71
C LEU A 283 7.83 -9.35 -16.16
N ARG A 284 7.35 -8.15 -15.90
CA ARG A 284 6.04 -7.91 -15.28
C ARG A 284 5.31 -6.80 -16.01
N THR A 285 4.01 -6.96 -16.06
CA THR A 285 3.10 -5.93 -16.54
C THR A 285 1.80 -5.99 -15.76
N GLY A 286 1.12 -4.89 -15.67
CA GLY A 286 -0.17 -4.84 -15.02
C GLY A 286 -0.94 -3.56 -15.36
N MET A 287 -2.16 -3.52 -14.90
CA MET A 287 -3.02 -2.37 -15.02
C MET A 287 -3.75 -2.14 -13.71
N SER A 288 -3.58 -0.96 -13.15
CA SER A 288 -4.24 -0.52 -11.92
C SER A 288 -5.55 0.16 -12.24
N THR A 289 -6.45 0.18 -11.26
CA THR A 289 -7.67 1.01 -11.25
C THR A 289 -8.58 0.85 -12.46
N LEU A 290 -8.68 -0.39 -12.98
CA LEU A 290 -9.65 -0.72 -14.04
C LEU A 290 -11.08 -0.44 -13.56
N PHE A 291 -11.91 0.07 -14.45
CA PHE A 291 -13.31 0.42 -14.23
C PHE A 291 -13.55 1.63 -13.32
N ARG A 292 -12.47 2.32 -12.87
CA ARG A 292 -12.60 3.58 -12.15
C ARG A 292 -12.50 4.73 -13.14
N GLU A 293 -13.51 5.57 -13.14
CA GLU A 293 -13.49 6.84 -13.85
C GLU A 293 -12.51 7.82 -13.17
N ASP A 294 -12.00 8.78 -13.92
CA ASP A 294 -11.10 9.87 -13.44
C ASP A 294 -9.85 9.37 -12.68
N THR A 295 -9.23 8.29 -13.16
CA THR A 295 -7.96 7.80 -12.60
C THR A 295 -6.77 8.27 -13.43
N GLU A 296 -5.69 8.66 -12.74
CA GLU A 296 -4.38 8.90 -13.38
C GLU A 296 -3.50 7.64 -13.36
N GLU A 297 -3.84 6.62 -12.56
CA GLU A 297 -3.14 5.35 -12.53
C GLU A 297 -3.53 4.49 -13.73
N GLY A 298 -2.57 3.72 -14.27
CA GLY A 298 -2.83 2.90 -15.44
C GLY A 298 -1.82 1.78 -15.61
N LEU A 299 -1.18 1.77 -16.80
CA LEU A 299 -0.21 0.75 -17.17
C LEU A 299 1.01 0.76 -16.25
N THR A 300 1.38 -0.43 -15.80
CA THR A 300 2.59 -0.67 -15.03
C THR A 300 3.47 -1.69 -15.74
N LEU A 301 4.78 -1.49 -15.66
CA LEU A 301 5.79 -2.37 -16.22
C LEU A 301 6.87 -2.60 -15.18
N GLY A 302 7.56 -3.72 -15.25
CA GLY A 302 8.70 -3.95 -14.38
C GLY A 302 9.57 -5.10 -14.80
N THR A 303 10.77 -5.09 -14.22
CA THR A 303 11.76 -6.14 -14.40
C THR A 303 12.30 -6.56 -13.05
N GLY A 304 12.81 -7.80 -12.99
CA GLY A 304 13.42 -8.30 -11.76
C GLY A 304 14.58 -9.24 -12.06
N LEU A 305 15.53 -9.25 -11.16
CA LEU A 305 16.67 -10.17 -11.15
C LEU A 305 16.74 -10.84 -9.78
N ASN A 306 16.84 -12.17 -9.77
CA ASN A 306 17.10 -12.96 -8.56
C ASN A 306 18.42 -13.73 -8.76
N TYR A 307 19.44 -13.30 -8.05
CA TYR A 307 20.78 -13.87 -8.15
C TYR A 307 21.14 -14.62 -6.87
N ARG A 308 21.48 -15.92 -7.01
CA ARG A 308 21.98 -16.72 -5.90
C ARG A 308 23.48 -16.58 -5.79
N LEU A 309 23.97 -16.19 -4.61
CA LEU A 309 25.40 -16.11 -4.33
C LEU A 309 26.00 -17.52 -4.32
N ALA A 310 27.08 -17.69 -5.09
CA ALA A 310 27.76 -18.98 -5.22
C ALA A 310 28.25 -19.50 -3.85
N GLY A 311 28.00 -20.78 -3.58
CA GLY A 311 28.41 -21.42 -2.33
C GLY A 311 27.55 -21.09 -1.10
N THR A 312 26.45 -20.34 -1.26
CA THR A 312 25.56 -19.96 -0.16
C THR A 312 24.09 -20.23 -0.46
N SER A 313 23.23 -20.18 0.55
CA SER A 313 21.77 -20.17 0.37
C SER A 313 21.20 -18.76 0.10
N THR A 314 22.06 -17.74 0.16
CA THR A 314 21.66 -16.33 0.04
C THR A 314 21.30 -15.98 -1.40
N GLN A 315 20.18 -15.30 -1.57
CA GLN A 315 19.75 -14.77 -2.86
C GLN A 315 19.53 -13.27 -2.72
N ILE A 316 19.96 -12.52 -3.73
CA ILE A 316 19.74 -11.07 -3.86
C ILE A 316 18.69 -10.87 -4.94
N LYS A 317 17.66 -10.12 -4.62
CA LYS A 317 16.62 -9.68 -5.56
C LYS A 317 16.79 -8.20 -5.85
N LEU A 318 16.71 -7.85 -7.12
CA LEU A 318 16.65 -6.47 -7.59
C LEU A 318 15.38 -6.37 -8.44
N ASP A 319 14.49 -5.47 -8.08
CA ASP A 319 13.26 -5.26 -8.82
C ASP A 319 13.12 -3.78 -9.16
N TYR A 320 12.72 -3.50 -10.40
CA TYR A 320 12.40 -2.17 -10.90
C TYR A 320 10.96 -2.14 -11.39
N SER A 321 10.28 -1.04 -11.11
CA SER A 321 8.90 -0.80 -11.54
C SER A 321 8.76 0.60 -12.12
N TYR A 322 8.06 0.67 -13.24
CA TYR A 322 7.56 1.88 -13.86
C TYR A 322 6.04 1.88 -13.84
N ALA A 323 5.43 2.94 -13.35
CA ALA A 323 3.98 3.13 -13.34
C ALA A 323 3.63 4.45 -14.00
N ALA A 324 2.73 4.41 -14.99
CA ALA A 324 2.20 5.59 -15.63
C ALA A 324 1.14 6.24 -14.73
N PHE A 325 1.25 7.56 -14.53
CA PHE A 325 0.33 8.37 -13.73
C PHE A 325 -0.23 9.53 -14.55
N GLY A 326 -0.57 9.28 -15.81
CA GLY A 326 -1.23 10.25 -16.70
C GLY A 326 -0.59 11.64 -16.66
N ARG A 327 -1.36 12.65 -16.24
CA ARG A 327 -0.91 14.04 -16.12
C ARG A 327 0.19 14.25 -15.08
N LEU A 328 0.32 13.37 -14.09
CA LEU A 328 1.35 13.40 -13.06
C LEU A 328 2.66 12.74 -13.52
N LYS A 329 2.76 12.36 -14.81
CA LYS A 329 3.89 11.72 -15.47
C LYS A 329 4.03 10.25 -15.10
N ASN A 330 5.09 9.87 -14.40
CA ASN A 330 5.36 8.47 -14.03
C ASN A 330 6.04 8.39 -12.67
N VAL A 331 5.92 7.24 -12.05
CA VAL A 331 6.59 6.89 -10.81
C VAL A 331 7.49 5.69 -11.06
N GLN A 332 8.72 5.79 -10.60
CA GLN A 332 9.71 4.74 -10.68
C GLN A 332 10.03 4.23 -9.28
N ARG A 333 10.15 2.92 -9.13
CA ARG A 333 10.49 2.27 -7.87
C ARG A 333 11.64 1.31 -8.09
N LEU A 334 12.60 1.36 -7.20
CA LEU A 334 13.70 0.42 -7.12
C LEU A 334 13.64 -0.30 -5.78
N SER A 335 13.63 -1.63 -5.81
CA SER A 335 13.75 -2.41 -4.59
C SER A 335 14.93 -3.37 -4.64
N ILE A 336 15.56 -3.53 -3.48
CA ILE A 336 16.61 -4.52 -3.24
C ILE A 336 16.18 -5.42 -2.09
N GLY A 337 16.28 -6.72 -2.28
CA GLY A 337 15.92 -7.71 -1.28
C GLY A 337 17.02 -8.75 -1.08
N VAL A 338 17.11 -9.26 0.14
CA VAL A 338 18.01 -10.36 0.50
C VAL A 338 17.18 -11.43 1.19
N HIS A 339 17.36 -12.69 0.78
CA HIS A 339 16.71 -13.81 1.43
C HIS A 339 17.61 -15.04 1.54
N PHE A 340 17.36 -15.84 2.61
CA PHE A 340 18.12 -17.01 2.95
C PHE A 340 17.27 -18.27 2.96
#